data_c9b17b91b0b6cea1f3e467d367ebbd80
#
_entry.id   c9b17b91b0b6cea1f3e467d367ebbd80
#
_cell.length_a   1.000
_cell.length_b   1.000
_cell.length_c   1.000
_cell.angle_alpha   90.00
_cell.angle_beta   90.00
_cell.angle_gamma   90.00
#
_symmetry.space_group_name_H-M   'P 1'
#
loop_
_entity.id
_entity.type
_entity.pdbx_description
1 polymer ?
#
loop_
_entity_poly.entity_id
_entity_poly.type
_entity_poly.pdbx_seq_one_letter_code
_entity_poly.pdbx_strand_id
1 'polypeptide(L)'
;LLMKGFTINELSIGQEATWTKTITEADVLLFGAVSGDVNPAHFNEEYAKNTFFKGRIAHGMISAGLISAVLGVHMPGPGTIYLSQTLNFLAPVRIGDTITATGKVVEMIPEKNRVKIETICTNQDGTVVTKGEAMVMPPK
;
A
#
# COMPACT_ATOMS: atom_id res chain seq x y z
N LEU A 1 3.89 17.13 21.44
CA LEU A 1 3.66 17.59 20.05
C LEU A 1 2.66 16.66 19.38
N LEU A 2 1.47 17.16 19.09
CA LEU A 2 0.49 16.42 18.32
C LEU A 2 0.96 16.40 16.84
N MET A 3 1.15 15.21 16.29
CA MET A 3 1.41 15.06 14.87
C MET A 3 0.13 15.44 14.11
N LYS A 4 0.26 16.34 13.15
CA LYS A 4 -0.86 16.77 12.31
C LYS A 4 -0.64 16.34 10.87
N GLY A 5 -1.70 15.82 10.25
CA GLY A 5 -1.75 15.62 8.81
C GLY A 5 -2.14 16.90 8.08
N PHE A 6 -2.09 16.83 6.76
CA PHE A 6 -2.54 17.91 5.89
C PHE A 6 -4.06 17.99 5.88
N THR A 7 -4.61 19.19 6.14
CA THR A 7 -6.01 19.46 5.87
C THR A 7 -6.25 19.56 4.37
N ILE A 8 -7.52 19.52 3.93
CA ILE A 8 -7.82 19.59 2.49
C ILE A 8 -7.31 20.89 1.85
N ASN A 9 -7.28 21.98 2.62
CA ASN A 9 -6.77 23.26 2.12
C ASN A 9 -5.24 23.29 1.97
N GLU A 10 -4.56 22.35 2.59
CA GLU A 10 -3.11 22.19 2.53
C GLU A 10 -2.67 21.16 1.48
N LEU A 11 -3.64 20.51 0.81
CA LEU A 11 -3.38 19.54 -0.25
C LEU A 11 -3.58 20.18 -1.63
N SER A 12 -2.92 19.65 -2.63
CA SER A 12 -3.02 20.10 -4.03
C SER A 12 -3.09 18.90 -4.97
N ILE A 13 -3.81 19.05 -6.09
CA ILE A 13 -3.79 18.07 -7.18
C ILE A 13 -2.35 17.85 -7.65
N GLY A 14 -1.96 16.59 -7.76
CA GLY A 14 -0.60 16.20 -8.17
C GLY A 14 0.39 16.04 -7.01
N GLN A 15 0.03 16.43 -5.79
CA GLN A 15 0.89 16.23 -4.61
C GLN A 15 1.07 14.75 -4.35
N GLU A 16 2.31 14.35 -4.06
CA GLU A 16 2.69 12.96 -3.86
C GLU A 16 3.38 12.73 -2.51
N ALA A 17 3.27 11.51 -2.03
CA ALA A 17 4.10 11.01 -0.94
C ALA A 17 4.42 9.54 -1.20
N THR A 18 5.52 9.06 -0.65
CA THR A 18 6.01 7.70 -0.84
C THR A 18 6.42 7.06 0.47
N TRP A 19 6.38 5.74 0.47
CA TRP A 19 6.97 4.92 1.52
C TRP A 19 7.64 3.72 0.87
N THR A 20 8.90 3.48 1.19
CA THR A 20 9.68 2.39 0.61
C THR A 20 10.12 1.42 1.71
N LYS A 21 9.94 0.13 1.45
CA LYS A 21 10.31 -0.91 2.40
C LYS A 21 10.74 -2.18 1.65
N THR A 22 11.79 -2.82 2.13
CA THR A 22 12.14 -4.19 1.70
C THR A 22 11.26 -5.18 2.44
N ILE A 23 10.61 -6.06 1.69
CA ILE A 23 9.71 -7.10 2.23
C ILE A 23 10.56 -8.24 2.77
N THR A 24 10.44 -8.53 4.05
CA THR A 24 11.22 -9.54 4.75
C THR A 24 10.41 -10.79 5.04
N GLU A 25 11.09 -11.87 5.41
CA GLU A 25 10.44 -13.10 5.94
C GLU A 25 9.58 -12.78 7.14
N ALA A 26 10.04 -11.91 8.04
CA ALA A 26 9.28 -11.49 9.22
C ALA A 26 7.97 -10.81 8.83
N ASP A 27 7.96 -10.00 7.77
CA ASP A 27 6.75 -9.32 7.28
C ASP A 27 5.69 -10.35 6.84
N VAL A 28 6.11 -11.37 6.13
CA VAL A 28 5.21 -12.45 5.67
C VAL A 28 4.65 -13.23 6.86
N LEU A 29 5.49 -13.58 7.82
CA LEU A 29 5.06 -14.29 9.03
C LEU A 29 4.06 -13.47 9.84
N LEU A 30 4.36 -12.19 10.07
CA LEU A 30 3.48 -11.29 10.83
C LEU A 30 2.14 -11.07 10.10
N PHE A 31 2.18 -10.91 8.78
CA PHE A 31 0.95 -10.75 8.02
C PHE A 31 0.09 -12.03 8.07
N GLY A 32 0.71 -13.18 7.93
CA GLY A 32 0.01 -14.47 8.09
C GLY A 32 -0.61 -14.61 9.48
N ALA A 33 0.12 -14.21 10.51
CA ALA A 33 -0.34 -14.27 11.89
C ALA A 33 -1.54 -13.35 12.15
N VAL A 34 -1.47 -12.10 11.65
CA VAL A 34 -2.51 -11.11 11.93
C VAL A 34 -3.77 -11.32 11.08
N SER A 35 -3.61 -11.83 9.85
CA SER A 35 -4.73 -12.00 8.90
C SER A 35 -5.33 -13.40 8.92
N GLY A 36 -4.55 -14.40 9.32
CA GLY A 36 -4.92 -15.82 9.15
C GLY A 36 -4.67 -16.34 7.74
N ASP A 37 -4.12 -15.55 6.83
CA ASP A 37 -3.79 -15.98 5.47
C ASP A 37 -2.47 -16.75 5.45
N VAL A 38 -2.59 -18.05 5.70
CA VAL A 38 -1.46 -19.00 5.69
C VAL A 38 -1.44 -19.84 4.43
N ASN A 39 -1.88 -19.28 3.30
CA ASN A 39 -1.82 -19.95 2.01
C ASN A 39 -0.38 -20.45 1.77
N PRO A 40 -0.18 -21.74 1.44
CA PRO A 40 1.15 -22.31 1.28
C PRO A 40 2.00 -21.63 0.17
N ALA A 41 1.38 -20.91 -0.74
CA ALA A 41 2.12 -20.10 -1.72
C ALA A 41 3.04 -19.06 -1.05
N HIS A 42 2.73 -18.65 0.18
CA HIS A 42 3.52 -17.68 0.93
C HIS A 42 4.51 -18.33 1.92
N PHE A 43 4.25 -19.57 2.35
CA PHE A 43 4.96 -20.18 3.47
C PHE A 43 5.72 -21.45 3.15
N ASN A 44 5.40 -22.13 2.05
CA ASN A 44 5.95 -23.45 1.75
C ASN A 44 6.62 -23.46 0.38
N GLU A 45 7.96 -23.42 0.35
CA GLU A 45 8.72 -23.42 -0.90
C GLU A 45 8.50 -24.69 -1.72
N GLU A 46 8.37 -25.86 -1.06
CA GLU A 46 8.11 -27.14 -1.77
C GLU A 46 6.78 -27.12 -2.51
N TYR A 47 5.77 -26.44 -1.95
CA TYR A 47 4.52 -26.20 -2.63
C TYR A 47 4.67 -25.11 -3.70
N ALA A 48 5.23 -23.97 -3.33
CA ALA A 48 5.25 -22.77 -4.17
C ALA A 48 6.09 -22.92 -5.43
N LYS A 49 7.18 -23.70 -5.39
CA LYS A 49 8.03 -23.94 -6.57
C LYS A 49 7.31 -24.63 -7.72
N ASN A 50 6.22 -25.35 -7.42
CA ASN A 50 5.40 -26.06 -8.40
C ASN A 50 4.21 -25.23 -8.90
N THR A 51 4.05 -24.00 -8.39
CA THR A 51 2.99 -23.08 -8.83
C THR A 51 3.46 -22.25 -10.04
N PHE A 52 2.53 -21.50 -10.61
CA PHE A 52 2.81 -20.50 -11.64
C PHE A 52 3.96 -19.56 -11.24
N PHE A 53 4.08 -19.25 -9.94
CA PHE A 53 5.07 -18.30 -9.43
C PHE A 53 6.49 -18.88 -9.33
N LYS A 54 6.66 -20.21 -9.38
CA LYS A 54 7.97 -20.89 -9.31
C LYS A 54 8.76 -20.63 -8.03
N GLY A 55 8.07 -20.30 -6.95
CA GLY A 55 8.66 -20.02 -5.64
C GLY A 55 7.70 -19.23 -4.79
N ARG A 56 8.05 -19.05 -3.51
CA ARG A 56 7.24 -18.29 -2.57
C ARG A 56 7.10 -16.83 -3.00
N ILE A 57 5.90 -16.31 -2.79
CA ILE A 57 5.58 -14.89 -2.98
C ILE A 57 5.05 -14.31 -1.67
N ALA A 58 5.24 -13.00 -1.49
CA ALA A 58 4.61 -12.28 -0.39
C ALA A 58 3.11 -12.06 -0.69
N HIS A 59 2.34 -11.88 0.36
CA HIS A 59 0.92 -11.54 0.23
C HIS A 59 0.77 -10.21 -0.50
N GLY A 60 -0.09 -10.16 -1.52
CA GLY A 60 -0.38 -8.91 -2.23
C GLY A 60 -0.91 -7.83 -1.30
N MET A 61 -1.66 -8.21 -0.26
CA MET A 61 -2.20 -7.28 0.73
C MET A 61 -1.13 -6.58 1.59
N ILE A 62 0.09 -7.07 1.64
CA ILE A 62 1.20 -6.34 2.28
C ILE A 62 1.44 -5.02 1.54
N SER A 63 1.40 -5.02 0.19
CA SER A 63 1.49 -3.78 -0.60
C SER A 63 0.36 -2.81 -0.25
N ALA A 64 -0.85 -3.29 -0.03
CA ALA A 64 -1.96 -2.47 0.45
C ALA A 64 -1.64 -1.85 1.83
N GLY A 65 -0.96 -2.59 2.69
CA GLY A 65 -0.48 -2.07 3.98
C GLY A 65 0.50 -0.91 3.82
N LEU A 66 1.39 -0.98 2.81
CA LEU A 66 2.30 0.12 2.51
C LEU A 66 1.56 1.35 1.99
N ILE A 67 0.51 1.17 1.19
CA ILE A 67 -0.39 2.25 0.77
C ILE A 67 -1.03 2.89 2.00
N SER A 68 -1.53 2.07 2.93
CA SER A 68 -2.12 2.56 4.17
C SER A 68 -1.13 3.43 4.96
N ALA A 69 0.14 3.04 5.01
CA ALA A 69 1.20 3.82 5.66
C ALA A 69 1.39 5.19 4.98
N VAL A 70 1.39 5.24 3.65
CA VAL A 70 1.48 6.51 2.91
C VAL A 70 0.34 7.43 3.32
N LEU A 71 -0.89 6.94 3.31
CA LEU A 71 -2.08 7.75 3.56
C LEU A 71 -2.22 8.15 5.03
N GLY A 72 -1.94 7.24 5.93
CA GLY A 72 -2.14 7.45 7.37
C GLY A 72 -1.00 8.16 8.07
N VAL A 73 0.21 8.11 7.52
CA VAL A 73 1.41 8.65 8.16
C VAL A 73 1.99 9.85 7.41
N HIS A 74 1.94 9.83 6.07
CA HIS A 74 2.64 10.81 5.24
C HIS A 74 1.73 11.82 4.56
N MET A 75 0.69 11.36 3.83
CA MET A 75 -0.18 12.28 3.08
C MET A 75 -1.57 11.66 2.81
N PRO A 76 -2.65 12.16 3.37
CA PRO A 76 -2.75 13.36 4.22
C PRO A 76 -2.08 13.24 5.59
N GLY A 77 -1.81 12.02 6.09
CA GLY A 77 -1.14 11.78 7.35
C GLY A 77 -2.07 11.65 8.55
N PRO A 78 -1.57 11.90 9.76
CA PRO A 78 -2.36 11.69 10.98
C PRO A 78 -3.71 12.41 10.97
N GLY A 79 -4.75 11.70 11.39
CA GLY A 79 -6.13 12.18 11.36
C GLY A 79 -6.91 11.82 10.10
N THR A 80 -6.26 11.22 9.12
CA THR A 80 -6.92 10.75 7.89
C THR A 80 -7.84 9.57 8.20
N ILE A 81 -9.04 9.60 7.62
CA ILE A 81 -9.97 8.48 7.64
C ILE A 81 -9.95 7.81 6.27
N TYR A 82 -9.63 6.53 6.25
CA TYR A 82 -9.56 5.71 5.05
C TYR A 82 -10.96 5.22 4.71
N LEU A 83 -11.54 5.68 3.61
CA LEU A 83 -12.92 5.36 3.25
C LEU A 83 -13.05 4.19 2.31
N SER A 84 -12.21 4.14 1.27
CA SER A 84 -12.27 3.07 0.28
C SER A 84 -10.94 2.91 -0.43
N GLN A 85 -10.74 1.72 -1.00
CA GLN A 85 -9.55 1.39 -1.78
C GLN A 85 -9.92 0.36 -2.83
N THR A 86 -9.55 0.61 -4.08
CA THR A 86 -9.50 -0.42 -5.10
C THR A 86 -8.08 -0.94 -5.23
N LEU A 87 -7.93 -2.21 -5.58
CA LEU A 87 -6.64 -2.86 -5.74
C LEU A 87 -6.66 -3.80 -6.93
N ASN A 88 -5.63 -3.70 -7.77
CA ASN A 88 -5.32 -4.67 -8.80
C ASN A 88 -3.91 -5.19 -8.56
N PHE A 89 -3.74 -6.49 -8.41
CA PHE A 89 -2.47 -7.14 -8.19
C PHE A 89 -1.91 -7.56 -9.55
N LEU A 90 -0.91 -6.85 -10.04
CA LEU A 90 -0.44 -6.93 -11.42
C LEU A 90 0.81 -7.81 -11.58
N ALA A 91 1.61 -7.95 -10.55
CA ALA A 91 2.81 -8.76 -10.55
C ALA A 91 3.11 -9.28 -9.13
N PRO A 92 3.75 -10.46 -9.02
CA PRO A 92 4.09 -11.01 -7.71
C PRO A 92 5.19 -10.18 -7.02
N VAL A 93 5.16 -10.18 -5.70
CA VAL A 93 6.21 -9.63 -4.85
C VAL A 93 6.97 -10.79 -4.22
N ARG A 94 8.28 -10.81 -4.41
CA ARG A 94 9.16 -11.81 -3.79
C ARG A 94 9.62 -11.32 -2.43
N ILE A 95 9.88 -12.26 -1.52
CA ILE A 95 10.55 -11.94 -0.27
C ILE A 95 11.95 -11.42 -0.63
N GLY A 96 12.31 -10.24 -0.10
CA GLY A 96 13.54 -9.54 -0.49
C GLY A 96 13.33 -8.41 -1.49
N ASP A 97 12.17 -8.33 -2.14
CA ASP A 97 11.85 -7.19 -3.01
C ASP A 97 11.70 -5.92 -2.18
N THR A 98 12.13 -4.81 -2.76
CA THR A 98 11.97 -3.49 -2.16
C THR A 98 10.81 -2.78 -2.86
N ILE A 99 9.76 -2.52 -2.12
CA ILE A 99 8.51 -1.96 -2.65
C ILE A 99 8.40 -0.49 -2.26
N THR A 100 8.12 0.35 -3.25
CA THR A 100 7.79 1.75 -3.05
C THR A 100 6.30 1.95 -3.32
N ALA A 101 5.56 2.36 -2.29
CA ALA A 101 4.18 2.79 -2.42
C ALA A 101 4.15 4.30 -2.62
N THR A 102 3.41 4.75 -3.63
CA THR A 102 3.24 6.17 -3.96
C THR A 102 1.75 6.51 -3.95
N GLY A 103 1.39 7.55 -3.22
CA GLY A 103 0.08 8.16 -3.29
C GLY A 103 0.16 9.51 -3.99
N LYS A 104 -0.77 9.77 -4.91
CA LYS A 104 -0.87 11.03 -5.66
C LYS A 104 -2.28 11.55 -5.63
N VAL A 105 -2.45 12.79 -5.19
CA VAL A 105 -3.77 13.46 -5.19
C VAL A 105 -4.23 13.66 -6.63
N VAL A 106 -5.35 13.08 -7.00
CA VAL A 106 -5.92 13.19 -8.36
C VAL A 106 -7.26 13.91 -8.42
N GLU A 107 -8.00 13.97 -7.31
CA GLU A 107 -9.27 14.66 -7.24
C GLU A 107 -9.51 15.17 -5.81
N MET A 108 -10.11 16.35 -5.70
CA MET A 108 -10.47 16.95 -4.42
C MET A 108 -11.95 17.34 -4.44
N ILE A 109 -12.67 17.02 -3.36
CA ILE A 109 -14.07 17.36 -3.17
C ILE A 109 -14.18 18.11 -1.84
N PRO A 110 -13.82 19.41 -1.80
CA PRO A 110 -13.72 20.17 -0.54
C PRO A 110 -15.02 20.23 0.25
N GLU A 111 -16.16 20.34 -0.43
CA GLU A 111 -17.49 20.43 0.21
C GLU A 111 -17.86 19.18 1.01
N LYS A 112 -17.25 18.04 0.70
CA LYS A 112 -17.43 16.77 1.40
C LYS A 112 -16.24 16.37 2.26
N ASN A 113 -15.19 17.17 2.25
CA ASN A 113 -13.90 16.82 2.85
C ASN A 113 -13.40 15.45 2.35
N ARG A 114 -13.34 15.28 1.02
CA ARG A 114 -12.89 14.03 0.37
C ARG A 114 -11.74 14.31 -0.58
N VAL A 115 -10.81 13.38 -0.64
CA VAL A 115 -9.69 13.40 -1.58
C VAL A 115 -9.55 12.02 -2.19
N LYS A 116 -9.46 11.97 -3.51
CA LYS A 116 -9.12 10.75 -4.24
C LYS A 116 -7.62 10.73 -4.48
N ILE A 117 -7.00 9.61 -4.14
CA ILE A 117 -5.55 9.42 -4.25
C ILE A 117 -5.28 8.19 -5.11
N GLU A 118 -4.56 8.37 -6.21
CA GLU A 118 -4.03 7.26 -6.99
C GLU A 118 -2.93 6.59 -6.18
N THR A 119 -2.95 5.25 -6.12
CA THR A 119 -2.01 4.47 -5.31
C THR A 119 -1.32 3.45 -6.18
N ILE A 120 0.01 3.49 -6.19
CA ILE A 120 0.84 2.62 -7.02
C ILE A 120 1.97 2.05 -6.16
N CYS A 121 2.17 0.73 -6.24
CA CYS A 121 3.34 0.09 -5.65
C CYS A 121 4.24 -0.45 -6.76
N THR A 122 5.52 -0.15 -6.68
CA THR A 122 6.53 -0.63 -7.63
C THR A 122 7.63 -1.37 -6.87
N ASN A 123 8.24 -2.37 -7.53
CA ASN A 123 9.43 -3.03 -6.99
C ASN A 123 10.72 -2.27 -7.38
N GLN A 124 11.87 -2.80 -6.99
CA GLN A 124 13.19 -2.20 -7.27
C GLN A 124 13.51 -2.06 -8.76
N ASP A 125 12.85 -2.83 -9.62
CA ASP A 125 13.04 -2.79 -11.07
C ASP A 125 12.07 -1.83 -11.77
N GLY A 126 11.23 -1.13 -10.98
CA GLY A 126 10.21 -0.23 -11.51
C GLY A 126 8.95 -0.94 -12.01
N THR A 127 8.84 -2.26 -11.80
CA THR A 127 7.63 -3.00 -12.18
C THR A 127 6.50 -2.64 -11.24
N VAL A 128 5.34 -2.27 -11.79
CA VAL A 128 4.13 -2.02 -11.01
C VAL A 128 3.59 -3.35 -10.51
N VAL A 129 3.57 -3.53 -9.21
CA VAL A 129 3.08 -4.77 -8.57
C VAL A 129 1.63 -4.65 -8.12
N THR A 130 1.22 -3.45 -7.70
CA THR A 130 -0.15 -3.18 -7.25
C THR A 130 -0.54 -1.77 -7.66
N LYS A 131 -1.78 -1.59 -8.11
CA LYS A 131 -2.31 -0.29 -8.51
C LYS A 131 -3.78 -0.17 -8.14
N GLY A 132 -4.20 1.02 -7.75
CA GLY A 132 -5.59 1.31 -7.45
C GLY A 132 -5.81 2.77 -7.09
N GLU A 133 -6.96 3.02 -6.48
CA GLU A 133 -7.36 4.35 -6.03
C GLU A 133 -7.95 4.28 -4.62
N ALA A 134 -7.62 5.27 -3.81
CA ALA A 134 -8.17 5.45 -2.48
C ALA A 134 -9.08 6.67 -2.43
N MET A 135 -10.12 6.57 -1.64
CA MET A 135 -10.88 7.74 -1.20
C MET A 135 -10.62 7.93 0.29
N VAL A 136 -10.18 9.10 0.67
CA VAL A 136 -9.86 9.42 2.06
C VAL A 136 -10.55 10.72 2.50
N MET A 137 -10.71 10.84 3.81
CA MET A 137 -11.16 12.08 4.45
C MET A 137 -9.95 12.65 5.20
N PRO A 138 -9.36 13.76 4.72
CA PRO A 138 -8.28 14.42 5.45
C PRO A 138 -8.71 14.92 6.82
N PRO A 139 -7.78 15.15 7.75
CA PRO A 139 -8.10 15.82 9.01
C PRO A 139 -8.66 17.23 8.76
N LYS A 140 -9.47 17.69 9.70
CA LYS A 140 -10.02 19.07 9.69
C LYS A 140 -9.11 20.03 10.43
#